data_2ad6bac9a0f3ffabfe181903d59870fd
#
_entry.id   2ad6bac9a0f3ffabfe181903d59870fd
#
_cell.length_a   1.000
_cell.length_b   1.000
_cell.length_c   1.000
_cell.angle_alpha   90.00
_cell.angle_beta   90.00
_cell.angle_gamma   90.00
#
_symmetry.space_group_name_H-M   'P 1'
#
loop_
_entity.id
_entity.type
_entity.pdbx_description
1 polymer ?
#
loop_
_entity_poly.entity_id
_entity_poly.type
_entity_poly.pdbx_seq_one_letter_code
_entity_poly.pdbx_strand_id
1 'polypeptide(L)'
;DSKNPLAPRPLYNISMLTAIQPGSTFKMITALSALEKGVNPNTTVYCAGTMKVGDRNVSCWIYNMFGGRHGSQTMYQAIMNSCNFYFYATVLGENLATHQKHTVKVDAEDIIDMAGKFGLDSKTGIEIDIPQEASGGVPSIEGKKSGIRVYLRLFLEANVERYLNDGVVIAASMKNEIIEEIASWIDRDELMTRGEVYEGLLALNLNPEKTNDNYVPLVDIIKYSYL
;
A
#
# COMPACT_ATOMS: atom_id res chain seq x y z
N ASP A 1 8.87 31.53 10.38
CA ASP A 1 7.47 31.91 10.62
C ASP A 1 6.67 30.67 10.92
N SER A 2 6.22 30.53 12.18
CA SER A 2 5.49 29.33 12.65
C SER A 2 4.10 29.18 12.02
N LYS A 3 3.60 30.22 11.35
CA LYS A 3 2.27 30.24 10.71
C LYS A 3 2.30 29.85 9.25
N ASN A 4 3.48 29.81 8.62
CA ASN A 4 3.63 29.38 7.24
C ASN A 4 4.32 28.01 7.17
N PRO A 5 3.58 26.91 6.87
CA PRO A 5 4.18 25.58 6.78
C PRO A 5 5.20 25.43 5.64
N LEU A 6 5.17 26.36 4.66
CA LEU A 6 6.10 26.38 3.53
C LEU A 6 7.31 27.32 3.76
N ALA A 7 7.38 27.99 4.92
CA ALA A 7 8.50 28.86 5.23
C ALA A 7 9.81 28.05 5.30
N PRO A 8 10.91 28.58 4.74
CA PRO A 8 12.22 27.95 4.88
C PRO A 8 12.59 27.73 6.35
N ARG A 9 13.09 26.55 6.68
CA ARG A 9 13.58 26.17 8.01
C ARG A 9 15.10 25.96 7.96
N PRO A 10 15.92 27.02 7.88
CA PRO A 10 17.34 26.90 7.59
C PRO A 10 18.12 26.15 8.68
N LEU A 11 17.59 26.08 9.91
CA LEU A 11 18.20 25.35 11.03
C LEU A 11 17.71 23.88 11.11
N TYR A 12 16.77 23.47 10.26
CA TYR A 12 16.26 22.12 10.21
C TYR A 12 17.04 21.31 9.17
N ASN A 13 17.85 20.37 9.63
CA ASN A 13 18.62 19.50 8.74
C ASN A 13 17.71 18.42 8.12
N ILE A 14 17.13 18.73 6.96
CA ILE A 14 16.20 17.84 6.23
C ILE A 14 16.85 16.49 5.93
N SER A 15 18.13 16.47 5.58
CA SER A 15 18.85 15.25 5.19
C SER A 15 18.94 14.22 6.32
N MET A 16 18.89 14.68 7.56
CA MET A 16 19.10 13.83 8.74
C MET A 16 17.82 13.63 9.55
N LEU A 17 16.94 14.62 9.55
CA LEU A 17 15.78 14.65 10.45
C LEU A 17 14.47 14.27 9.72
N THR A 18 14.54 13.96 8.42
CA THR A 18 13.33 13.67 7.63
C THR A 18 13.45 12.35 6.89
N ALA A 19 12.55 11.44 7.16
CA ALA A 19 12.30 10.29 6.29
C ALA A 19 11.42 10.73 5.11
N ILE A 20 11.90 10.58 3.88
CA ILE A 20 11.17 10.95 2.66
C ILE A 20 10.82 9.72 1.85
N GLN A 21 9.74 9.79 1.10
CA GLN A 21 9.37 8.75 0.17
C GLN A 21 10.35 8.76 -1.02
N PRO A 22 11.03 7.64 -1.32
CA PRO A 22 12.05 7.59 -2.37
C PRO A 22 11.48 7.72 -3.79
N GLY A 23 10.18 7.50 -3.96
CA GLY A 23 9.56 7.54 -5.28
C GLY A 23 10.20 6.55 -6.25
N SER A 24 10.43 6.97 -7.50
CA SER A 24 10.97 6.10 -8.56
C SER A 24 12.42 5.65 -8.36
N THR A 25 13.18 6.24 -7.45
CA THR A 25 14.53 5.76 -7.12
C THR A 25 14.49 4.38 -6.47
N PHE A 26 13.38 4.03 -5.80
CA PHE A 26 13.15 2.71 -5.22
C PHE A 26 13.05 1.58 -6.27
N LYS A 27 12.82 1.90 -7.54
CA LYS A 27 12.82 0.91 -8.63
C LYS A 27 14.16 0.18 -8.78
N MET A 28 15.26 0.80 -8.38
CA MET A 28 16.57 0.14 -8.37
C MET A 28 16.60 -1.01 -7.35
N ILE A 29 16.00 -0.81 -6.18
CA ILE A 29 15.88 -1.87 -5.16
C ILE A 29 15.00 -3.02 -5.69
N THR A 30 13.85 -2.69 -6.30
CA THR A 30 12.97 -3.70 -6.92
C THR A 30 13.66 -4.45 -8.05
N ALA A 31 14.46 -3.75 -8.87
CA ALA A 31 15.23 -4.38 -9.95
C ALA A 31 16.32 -5.35 -9.41
N LEU A 32 17.03 -4.94 -8.35
CA LEU A 32 18.05 -5.79 -7.72
C LEU A 32 17.42 -7.03 -7.08
N SER A 33 16.29 -6.87 -6.39
CA SER A 33 15.51 -8.00 -5.86
C SER A 33 15.10 -8.96 -6.97
N ALA A 34 14.64 -8.45 -8.11
CA ALA A 34 14.28 -9.26 -9.26
C ALA A 34 15.49 -10.01 -9.86
N LEU A 35 16.65 -9.37 -9.93
CA LEU A 35 17.88 -10.00 -10.41
C LEU A 35 18.36 -11.12 -9.47
N GLU A 36 18.30 -10.91 -8.15
CA GLU A 36 18.64 -11.96 -7.17
C GLU A 36 17.72 -13.19 -7.29
N LYS A 37 16.43 -12.96 -7.61
CA LYS A 37 15.47 -14.05 -7.88
C LYS A 37 15.68 -14.73 -9.24
N GLY A 38 16.58 -14.25 -10.06
CA GLY A 38 16.92 -14.84 -11.37
C GLY A 38 16.09 -14.29 -12.54
N VAL A 39 15.45 -13.14 -12.40
CA VAL A 39 14.78 -12.46 -13.53
C VAL A 39 15.86 -12.05 -14.54
N ASN A 40 15.73 -12.52 -15.80
CA ASN A 40 16.65 -12.10 -16.85
C ASN A 40 16.37 -10.62 -17.25
N PRO A 41 17.37 -9.71 -17.08
CA PRO A 41 17.18 -8.28 -17.34
C PRO A 41 16.90 -7.95 -18.82
N ASN A 42 17.18 -8.87 -19.73
CA ASN A 42 16.89 -8.72 -21.16
C ASN A 42 15.46 -9.16 -21.54
N THR A 43 14.72 -9.80 -20.62
CA THR A 43 13.32 -10.14 -20.85
C THR A 43 12.50 -8.87 -21.03
N THR A 44 11.72 -8.83 -22.10
CA THR A 44 10.88 -7.67 -22.40
C THR A 44 9.51 -7.81 -21.79
N VAL A 45 8.99 -6.70 -21.25
CA VAL A 45 7.59 -6.52 -20.80
C VAL A 45 6.97 -5.42 -21.64
N TYR A 46 5.81 -5.67 -22.23
CA TYR A 46 5.09 -4.67 -22.99
C TYR A 46 4.29 -3.76 -22.05
N CYS A 47 4.71 -2.50 -21.95
CA CYS A 47 3.98 -1.47 -21.22
C CYS A 47 2.80 -0.97 -22.05
N ALA A 48 1.59 -1.38 -21.70
CA ALA A 48 0.33 -0.92 -22.33
C ALA A 48 -0.14 0.45 -21.79
N GLY A 49 0.59 1.04 -20.83
CA GLY A 49 0.22 2.29 -20.17
C GLY A 49 -0.60 2.07 -18.92
N THR A 50 -1.59 1.23 -18.92
CA THR A 50 -2.43 0.87 -17.78
C THR A 50 -2.77 -0.62 -17.77
N MET A 51 -3.01 -1.19 -16.59
CA MET A 51 -3.56 -2.54 -16.42
C MET A 51 -4.50 -2.58 -15.22
N LYS A 52 -5.41 -3.54 -15.21
CA LYS A 52 -6.31 -3.78 -14.09
C LYS A 52 -5.68 -4.81 -13.14
N VAL A 53 -5.52 -4.45 -11.88
CA VAL A 53 -5.03 -5.32 -10.80
C VAL A 53 -6.14 -5.41 -9.75
N GLY A 54 -6.78 -6.56 -9.64
CA GLY A 54 -8.00 -6.70 -8.85
C GLY A 54 -9.07 -5.72 -9.31
N ASP A 55 -9.56 -4.89 -8.40
CA ASP A 55 -10.60 -3.88 -8.70
C ASP A 55 -10.02 -2.51 -9.09
N ARG A 56 -8.70 -2.36 -9.14
CA ARG A 56 -8.03 -1.07 -9.43
C ARG A 56 -7.32 -1.06 -10.76
N ASN A 57 -7.34 0.09 -11.41
CA ASN A 57 -6.46 0.37 -12.53
C ASN A 57 -5.15 0.96 -12.01
N VAL A 58 -4.03 0.31 -12.32
CA VAL A 58 -2.70 0.84 -12.07
C VAL A 58 -2.10 1.34 -13.38
N SER A 59 -1.48 2.52 -13.34
CA SER A 59 -1.05 3.20 -14.55
C SER A 59 0.43 3.58 -14.49
N CYS A 60 1.06 3.53 -15.66
CA CYS A 60 2.37 4.10 -15.86
C CYS A 60 2.28 5.64 -15.91
N TRP A 61 3.32 6.34 -15.48
CA TRP A 61 3.34 7.79 -15.45
C TRP A 61 3.08 8.42 -16.83
N ILE A 62 3.62 7.82 -17.89
CA ILE A 62 3.42 8.32 -19.28
C ILE A 62 1.95 8.26 -19.71
N TYR A 63 1.20 7.27 -19.20
CA TYR A 63 -0.24 7.19 -19.44
C TYR A 63 -0.99 8.31 -18.71
N ASN A 64 -0.66 8.53 -17.44
CA ASN A 64 -1.32 9.55 -16.62
C ASN A 64 -1.08 10.97 -17.15
N MET A 65 0.12 11.24 -17.69
CA MET A 65 0.47 12.58 -18.17
C MET A 65 0.09 12.83 -19.63
N PHE A 66 0.15 11.78 -20.47
CA PHE A 66 0.06 11.96 -21.94
C PHE A 66 -0.85 10.95 -22.63
N GLY A 67 -1.53 10.05 -21.89
CA GLY A 67 -2.28 8.95 -22.48
C GLY A 67 -1.40 7.94 -23.24
N GLY A 68 -0.09 8.00 -23.05
CA GLY A 68 0.91 7.25 -23.80
C GLY A 68 1.27 5.89 -23.18
N ARG A 69 2.20 5.21 -23.84
CA ARG A 69 2.76 3.92 -23.41
C ARG A 69 4.22 3.82 -23.83
N HIS A 70 5.04 3.07 -23.07
CA HIS A 70 6.44 2.86 -23.42
C HIS A 70 6.63 1.74 -24.46
N GLY A 71 5.65 0.86 -24.68
CA GLY A 71 5.82 -0.33 -25.50
C GLY A 71 6.71 -1.37 -24.81
N SER A 72 7.42 -2.18 -25.61
CA SER A 72 8.31 -3.22 -25.07
C SER A 72 9.51 -2.61 -24.37
N GLN A 73 9.75 -3.03 -23.12
CA GLN A 73 10.84 -2.54 -22.27
C GLN A 73 11.61 -3.72 -21.70
N THR A 74 12.93 -3.68 -21.80
CA THR A 74 13.83 -4.49 -20.96
C THR A 74 13.95 -3.85 -19.58
N MET A 75 14.57 -4.52 -18.59
CA MET A 75 14.80 -3.94 -17.27
C MET A 75 15.60 -2.63 -17.33
N TYR A 76 16.64 -2.59 -18.19
CA TYR A 76 17.45 -1.38 -18.39
C TYR A 76 16.62 -0.21 -18.92
N GLN A 77 15.80 -0.47 -19.93
CA GLN A 77 14.91 0.52 -20.51
C GLN A 77 13.83 0.96 -19.51
N ALA A 78 13.33 0.03 -18.69
CA ALA A 78 12.33 0.33 -17.67
C ALA A 78 12.88 1.23 -16.55
N ILE A 79 14.14 1.06 -16.16
CA ILE A 79 14.85 1.96 -15.24
C ILE A 79 15.04 3.33 -15.90
N MET A 80 15.61 3.35 -17.10
CA MET A 80 15.89 4.58 -17.87
C MET A 80 14.62 5.42 -18.08
N ASN A 81 13.51 4.78 -18.46
CA ASN A 81 12.22 5.43 -18.74
C ASN A 81 11.34 5.54 -17.49
N SER A 82 11.81 5.10 -16.34
CA SER A 82 11.02 5.05 -15.09
C SER A 82 9.65 4.36 -15.27
N CYS A 83 9.61 3.25 -16.01
CA CYS A 83 8.39 2.56 -16.37
C CYS A 83 7.76 1.84 -15.16
N ASN A 84 6.68 2.37 -14.61
CA ASN A 84 5.96 1.73 -13.51
C ASN A 84 5.40 0.36 -13.91
N PHE A 85 4.88 0.27 -15.13
CA PHE A 85 4.22 -0.92 -15.63
C PHE A 85 5.14 -2.15 -15.65
N TYR A 86 6.41 -1.98 -16.05
CA TYR A 86 7.41 -3.05 -16.03
C TYR A 86 7.53 -3.67 -14.63
N PHE A 87 7.70 -2.82 -13.62
CA PHE A 87 7.88 -3.28 -12.23
C PHE A 87 6.62 -3.87 -11.64
N TYR A 88 5.43 -3.36 -11.99
CA TYR A 88 4.17 -3.99 -11.59
C TYR A 88 4.05 -5.41 -12.15
N ALA A 89 4.31 -5.60 -13.45
CA ALA A 89 4.26 -6.91 -14.09
C ALA A 89 5.30 -7.88 -13.49
N THR A 90 6.50 -7.38 -13.17
CA THR A 90 7.56 -8.19 -12.54
C THR A 90 7.14 -8.70 -11.17
N VAL A 91 6.57 -7.85 -10.32
CA VAL A 91 6.09 -8.21 -8.98
C VAL A 91 4.85 -9.12 -9.04
N LEU A 92 3.93 -8.87 -9.97
CA LEU A 92 2.76 -9.72 -10.15
C LEU A 92 3.11 -11.11 -10.74
N GLY A 93 4.29 -11.25 -11.36
CA GLY A 93 4.68 -12.46 -12.09
C GLY A 93 3.92 -12.63 -13.41
N GLU A 94 3.15 -11.62 -13.81
CA GLU A 94 2.34 -11.62 -15.04
C GLU A 94 2.11 -10.20 -15.54
N ASN A 95 2.15 -10.03 -16.85
CA ASN A 95 1.65 -8.84 -17.52
C ASN A 95 0.14 -8.98 -17.76
N LEU A 96 -0.67 -8.41 -16.88
CA LEU A 96 -2.14 -8.55 -16.94
C LEU A 96 -2.80 -7.90 -18.17
N ALA A 97 -2.09 -7.04 -18.90
CA ALA A 97 -2.60 -6.45 -20.14
C ALA A 97 -2.39 -7.34 -21.37
N THR A 98 -1.38 -8.22 -21.35
CA THR A 98 -1.05 -9.12 -22.47
C THR A 98 -1.17 -10.59 -22.11
N HIS A 99 -1.45 -10.91 -20.83
CA HIS A 99 -1.48 -12.27 -20.27
C HIS A 99 -0.14 -13.03 -20.41
N GLN A 100 0.96 -12.29 -20.61
CA GLN A 100 2.30 -12.86 -20.62
C GLN A 100 2.73 -13.16 -19.20
N LYS A 101 2.90 -14.45 -18.89
CA LYS A 101 3.45 -14.90 -17.59
C LYS A 101 4.95 -14.76 -17.56
N HIS A 102 5.49 -14.39 -16.40
CA HIS A 102 6.92 -14.37 -16.12
C HIS A 102 7.31 -15.70 -15.49
N THR A 103 8.55 -16.14 -15.78
CA THR A 103 9.10 -17.39 -15.21
C THR A 103 9.44 -17.26 -13.73
N VAL A 104 9.62 -16.03 -13.27
CA VAL A 104 10.00 -15.71 -11.90
C VAL A 104 9.05 -14.62 -11.39
N LYS A 105 8.51 -14.82 -10.20
CA LYS A 105 7.74 -13.84 -9.44
C LYS A 105 8.62 -13.26 -8.33
N VAL A 106 8.51 -11.98 -8.08
CA VAL A 106 9.19 -11.26 -7.01
C VAL A 106 8.15 -10.89 -5.97
N ASP A 107 8.24 -11.47 -4.79
CA ASP A 107 7.29 -11.17 -3.71
C ASP A 107 7.65 -9.88 -2.96
N ALA A 108 6.72 -9.38 -2.16
CA ALA A 108 6.94 -8.16 -1.40
C ALA A 108 8.07 -8.31 -0.38
N GLU A 109 8.18 -9.49 0.24
CA GLU A 109 9.24 -9.84 1.17
C GLU A 109 10.63 -9.76 0.53
N ASP A 110 10.78 -10.22 -0.70
CA ASP A 110 12.06 -10.15 -1.44
C ASP A 110 12.53 -8.69 -1.61
N ILE A 111 11.57 -7.79 -1.85
CA ILE A 111 11.84 -6.36 -2.00
C ILE A 111 12.17 -5.72 -0.65
N ILE A 112 11.45 -6.10 0.40
CA ILE A 112 11.67 -5.63 1.77
C ILE A 112 13.06 -6.06 2.24
N ASP A 113 13.42 -7.33 2.06
CA ASP A 113 14.75 -7.86 2.41
C ASP A 113 15.86 -7.14 1.65
N MET A 114 15.66 -6.90 0.35
CA MET A 114 16.62 -6.13 -0.44
C MET A 114 16.78 -4.71 0.09
N ALA A 115 15.69 -4.04 0.43
CA ALA A 115 15.73 -2.70 0.99
C ALA A 115 16.45 -2.67 2.36
N GLY A 116 16.25 -3.70 3.20
CA GLY A 116 16.98 -3.89 4.45
C GLY A 116 18.49 -4.08 4.24
N LYS A 117 18.91 -4.86 3.23
CA LYS A 117 20.32 -5.02 2.86
C LYS A 117 20.99 -3.68 2.47
N PHE A 118 20.20 -2.71 1.99
CA PHE A 118 20.66 -1.35 1.71
C PHE A 118 20.49 -0.39 2.91
N GLY A 119 20.07 -0.89 4.08
CA GLY A 119 19.91 -0.08 5.29
C GLY A 119 18.75 0.93 5.22
N LEU A 120 17.76 0.71 4.34
CA LEU A 120 16.64 1.64 4.17
C LEU A 120 15.59 1.53 5.28
N ASP A 121 15.71 0.57 6.17
CA ASP A 121 14.81 0.27 7.29
C ASP A 121 15.37 0.73 8.65
N SER A 122 16.55 1.32 8.68
CA SER A 122 17.29 1.62 9.90
C SER A 122 17.92 3.02 9.88
N LYS A 123 18.55 3.38 10.98
CA LYS A 123 19.44 4.55 11.05
C LYS A 123 20.71 4.25 10.27
N THR A 124 21.32 5.29 9.68
CA THR A 124 22.55 5.14 8.90
C THR A 124 23.78 4.88 9.75
N GLY A 125 23.72 5.15 11.04
CA GLY A 125 24.85 5.04 11.98
C GLY A 125 25.90 6.14 11.77
N ILE A 126 25.49 7.29 11.26
CA ILE A 126 26.40 8.42 11.03
C ILE A 126 26.99 8.90 12.36
N GLU A 127 28.33 9.01 12.43
CA GLU A 127 29.08 9.37 13.63
C GLU A 127 29.12 10.90 13.92
N ILE A 128 28.08 11.62 13.51
CA ILE A 128 27.94 13.04 13.82
C ILE A 128 27.07 13.15 15.07
N ASP A 129 27.52 13.92 16.05
CA ASP A 129 26.77 14.21 17.29
C ASP A 129 25.56 15.10 16.97
N ILE A 130 24.48 14.44 16.55
CA ILE A 130 23.18 15.05 16.29
C ILE A 130 22.15 14.45 17.23
N PRO A 131 21.31 15.28 17.83
CA PRO A 131 20.35 14.82 18.83
C PRO A 131 19.36 13.78 18.33
N GLN A 132 19.06 13.77 17.03
CA GLN A 132 18.09 12.86 16.43
C GLN A 132 18.40 12.63 14.95
N GLU A 133 18.54 11.38 14.56
CA GLU A 133 18.52 10.94 13.18
C GLU A 133 17.17 10.28 12.90
N ALA A 134 16.50 10.66 11.81
CA ALA A 134 15.31 9.98 11.38
C ALA A 134 15.67 8.55 10.93
N SER A 135 15.02 7.55 11.51
CA SER A 135 15.16 6.18 11.03
C SER A 135 14.47 6.01 9.69
N GLY A 136 15.08 5.26 8.78
CA GLY A 136 14.39 4.73 7.61
C GLY A 136 13.25 3.81 8.02
N GLY A 137 12.36 3.53 7.07
CA GLY A 137 11.26 2.59 7.27
C GLY A 137 10.83 1.99 5.93
N VAL A 138 10.92 0.68 5.82
CA VAL A 138 10.38 -0.07 4.68
C VAL A 138 9.03 -0.63 5.09
N PRO A 139 7.94 -0.31 4.35
CA PRO A 139 6.62 -0.85 4.67
C PRO A 139 6.65 -2.38 4.62
N SER A 140 6.30 -3.02 5.71
CA SER A 140 6.09 -4.47 5.78
C SER A 140 4.60 -4.81 5.65
N ILE A 141 4.30 -6.03 5.24
CA ILE A 141 2.92 -6.54 5.20
C ILE A 141 2.30 -6.47 6.59
N GLU A 142 3.03 -6.93 7.62
CA GLU A 142 2.55 -6.89 9.00
C GLU A 142 2.38 -5.46 9.53
N GLY A 143 3.31 -4.56 9.19
CA GLY A 143 3.17 -3.14 9.52
C GLY A 143 1.93 -2.51 8.88
N LYS A 144 1.63 -2.86 7.63
CA LYS A 144 0.41 -2.42 6.93
C LYS A 144 -0.84 -2.99 7.62
N LYS A 145 -0.88 -4.30 7.92
CA LYS A 145 -1.98 -4.94 8.64
C LYS A 145 -2.21 -4.28 10.01
N SER A 146 -1.14 -4.04 10.76
CA SER A 146 -1.21 -3.35 12.05
C SER A 146 -1.79 -1.94 11.93
N GLY A 147 -1.36 -1.17 10.94
CA GLY A 147 -1.92 0.15 10.66
C GLY A 147 -3.41 0.12 10.34
N ILE A 148 -3.84 -0.85 9.54
CA ILE A 148 -5.25 -1.05 9.19
C ILE A 148 -6.07 -1.43 10.44
N ARG A 149 -5.58 -2.34 11.30
CA ARG A 149 -6.26 -2.69 12.57
C ARG A 149 -6.45 -1.45 13.45
N VAL A 150 -5.41 -0.63 13.62
CA VAL A 150 -5.51 0.62 14.38
C VAL A 150 -6.52 1.58 13.77
N TYR A 151 -6.49 1.77 12.45
CA TYR A 151 -7.46 2.62 11.75
C TYR A 151 -8.89 2.13 11.94
N LEU A 152 -9.15 0.82 11.75
CA LEU A 152 -10.48 0.24 11.90
C LEU A 152 -11.01 0.38 13.33
N ARG A 153 -10.16 0.12 14.34
CA ARG A 153 -10.53 0.32 15.74
C ARG A 153 -10.94 1.76 16.01
N LEU A 154 -10.11 2.72 15.66
CA LEU A 154 -10.39 4.14 15.89
C LEU A 154 -11.65 4.59 15.13
N PHE A 155 -11.79 4.17 13.88
CA PHE A 155 -12.97 4.51 13.08
C PHE A 155 -14.26 3.92 13.69
N LEU A 156 -14.25 2.64 14.04
CA LEU A 156 -15.41 1.95 14.58
C LEU A 156 -15.73 2.41 16.02
N GLU A 157 -14.72 2.67 16.85
CA GLU A 157 -14.92 3.21 18.19
C GLU A 157 -15.72 4.52 18.17
N ALA A 158 -15.42 5.37 17.20
CA ALA A 158 -16.11 6.64 17.02
C ALA A 158 -17.48 6.52 16.32
N ASN A 159 -17.69 5.48 15.50
CA ASN A 159 -18.81 5.49 14.54
C ASN A 159 -19.70 4.24 14.55
N VAL A 160 -19.35 3.14 15.20
CA VAL A 160 -20.07 1.85 15.05
C VAL A 160 -21.54 1.95 15.39
N GLU A 161 -21.92 2.75 16.38
CA GLU A 161 -23.31 2.96 16.79
C GLU A 161 -24.18 3.56 15.69
N ARG A 162 -23.60 4.41 14.85
CA ARG A 162 -24.26 4.98 13.66
C ARG A 162 -24.71 3.92 12.67
N TYR A 163 -23.96 2.81 12.60
CA TYR A 163 -24.17 1.76 11.60
C TYR A 163 -25.01 0.59 12.12
N LEU A 164 -25.46 0.62 13.36
CA LEU A 164 -26.39 -0.41 13.88
C LEU A 164 -27.68 -0.44 13.07
N ASN A 165 -28.27 -1.64 12.98
CA ASN A 165 -29.62 -1.81 12.45
C ASN A 165 -30.63 -1.04 13.32
N ASP A 166 -31.74 -0.62 12.73
CA ASP A 166 -32.72 0.20 13.41
C ASP A 166 -33.32 -0.55 14.62
N GLY A 167 -33.33 0.13 15.75
CA GLY A 167 -33.83 -0.43 17.03
C GLY A 167 -32.81 -1.28 17.80
N VAL A 168 -31.61 -1.51 17.26
CA VAL A 168 -30.57 -2.21 17.99
C VAL A 168 -29.82 -1.26 18.91
N VAL A 169 -29.68 -1.65 20.17
CA VAL A 169 -28.87 -0.98 21.20
C VAL A 169 -27.88 -2.00 21.73
N ILE A 170 -26.60 -1.65 21.76
CA ILE A 170 -25.51 -2.54 22.20
C ILE A 170 -24.90 -2.04 23.52
N ALA A 171 -24.52 -2.98 24.39
CA ALA A 171 -23.69 -2.68 25.55
C ALA A 171 -22.25 -2.34 25.17
N ALA A 172 -21.52 -1.64 26.02
CA ALA A 172 -20.13 -1.27 25.76
C ALA A 172 -19.21 -2.50 25.54
N SER A 173 -19.46 -3.62 26.23
CA SER A 173 -18.73 -4.88 26.00
C SER A 173 -18.95 -5.42 24.59
N MET A 174 -20.19 -5.44 24.14
CA MET A 174 -20.56 -5.90 22.78
C MET A 174 -19.99 -4.96 21.70
N LYS A 175 -19.93 -3.66 21.97
CA LYS A 175 -19.25 -2.70 21.07
C LYS A 175 -17.80 -3.10 20.83
N ASN A 176 -17.06 -3.40 21.90
CA ASN A 176 -15.67 -3.81 21.79
C ASN A 176 -15.52 -5.14 21.04
N GLU A 177 -16.40 -6.11 21.29
CA GLU A 177 -16.40 -7.39 20.57
C GLU A 177 -16.60 -7.20 19.06
N ILE A 178 -17.55 -6.36 18.64
CA ILE A 178 -17.77 -6.02 17.22
C ILE A 178 -16.55 -5.36 16.61
N ILE A 179 -15.93 -4.42 17.31
CA ILE A 179 -14.74 -3.71 16.82
C ILE A 179 -13.56 -4.67 16.62
N GLU A 180 -13.29 -5.54 17.61
CA GLU A 180 -12.19 -6.49 17.53
C GLU A 180 -12.44 -7.55 16.45
N GLU A 181 -13.67 -8.03 16.30
CA GLU A 181 -14.03 -8.96 15.23
C GLU A 181 -13.74 -8.35 13.85
N ILE A 182 -14.23 -7.15 13.56
CA ILE A 182 -14.00 -6.49 12.27
C ILE A 182 -12.51 -6.18 12.06
N ALA A 183 -11.81 -5.73 13.11
CA ALA A 183 -10.38 -5.44 13.03
C ALA A 183 -9.54 -6.70 12.77
N SER A 184 -10.02 -7.89 13.19
CA SER A 184 -9.34 -9.16 12.97
C SER A 184 -9.44 -9.68 11.53
N TRP A 185 -10.41 -9.19 10.75
CA TRP A 185 -10.64 -9.69 9.38
C TRP A 185 -9.46 -9.48 8.45
N ILE A 186 -8.58 -8.49 8.74
CA ILE A 186 -7.35 -8.26 7.98
C ILE A 186 -6.32 -9.40 8.13
N ASP A 187 -6.44 -10.22 9.15
CA ASP A 187 -5.49 -11.30 9.46
C ASP A 187 -5.78 -12.59 8.71
N ARG A 188 -6.88 -12.67 7.98
CA ARG A 188 -7.22 -13.81 7.14
C ARG A 188 -6.17 -13.99 6.05
N ASP A 189 -5.93 -15.25 5.66
CA ASP A 189 -4.98 -15.60 4.60
C ASP A 189 -5.39 -14.98 3.25
N GLU A 190 -6.70 -14.97 2.99
CA GLU A 190 -7.27 -14.29 1.81
C GLU A 190 -8.13 -13.10 2.26
N LEU A 191 -7.95 -11.98 1.58
CA LEU A 191 -8.75 -10.78 1.85
C LEU A 191 -10.22 -11.03 1.49
N MET A 192 -11.10 -10.74 2.43
CA MET A 192 -12.54 -10.88 2.23
C MET A 192 -13.02 -10.12 0.99
N THR A 193 -13.88 -10.75 0.22
CA THR A 193 -14.64 -10.09 -0.85
C THR A 193 -15.64 -9.09 -0.26
N ARG A 194 -16.17 -8.18 -1.10
CA ARG A 194 -17.22 -7.25 -0.67
C ARG A 194 -18.46 -7.99 -0.12
N GLY A 195 -18.81 -9.13 -0.72
CA GLY A 195 -19.93 -9.96 -0.27
C GLY A 195 -19.69 -10.56 1.12
N GLU A 196 -18.49 -11.09 1.38
CA GLU A 196 -18.15 -11.65 2.70
C GLU A 196 -18.09 -10.56 3.77
N VAL A 197 -17.59 -9.36 3.47
CA VAL A 197 -17.67 -8.22 4.39
C VAL A 197 -19.13 -7.85 4.67
N TYR A 198 -19.97 -7.84 3.63
CA TYR A 198 -21.39 -7.54 3.75
C TYR A 198 -22.11 -8.51 4.70
N GLU A 199 -21.93 -9.82 4.49
CA GLU A 199 -22.53 -10.86 5.34
C GLU A 199 -21.97 -10.82 6.77
N GLY A 200 -20.67 -10.58 6.92
CA GLY A 200 -20.03 -10.41 8.22
C GLY A 200 -20.62 -9.24 9.02
N LEU A 201 -20.85 -8.11 8.37
CA LEU A 201 -21.46 -6.94 9.00
C LEU A 201 -22.91 -7.20 9.43
N LEU A 202 -23.71 -7.89 8.59
CA LEU A 202 -25.09 -8.29 8.96
C LEU A 202 -25.10 -9.22 10.18
N ALA A 203 -24.17 -10.18 10.25
CA ALA A 203 -24.04 -11.10 11.38
C ALA A 203 -23.73 -10.36 12.70
N LEU A 204 -23.08 -9.20 12.63
CA LEU A 204 -22.80 -8.32 13.77
C LEU A 204 -23.90 -7.28 14.05
N ASN A 205 -25.08 -7.42 13.45
CA ASN A 205 -26.21 -6.48 13.55
C ASN A 205 -25.89 -5.06 13.04
N LEU A 206 -24.94 -4.94 12.12
CA LEU A 206 -24.63 -3.69 11.45
C LEU A 206 -25.32 -3.62 10.08
N ASN A 207 -25.69 -2.43 9.65
CA ASN A 207 -26.24 -2.18 8.32
C ASN A 207 -25.10 -1.86 7.33
N PRO A 208 -24.75 -2.78 6.41
CA PRO A 208 -23.63 -2.60 5.48
C PRO A 208 -23.82 -1.43 4.50
N GLU A 209 -25.06 -1.08 4.17
CA GLU A 209 -25.37 -0.02 3.21
C GLU A 209 -25.56 1.36 3.86
N LYS A 210 -25.55 1.44 5.19
CA LYS A 210 -25.58 2.73 5.89
C LYS A 210 -24.32 3.54 5.56
N THR A 211 -24.49 4.80 5.18
CA THR A 211 -23.40 5.65 4.66
C THR A 211 -22.84 6.60 5.73
N ASN A 212 -21.58 6.99 5.54
CA ASN A 212 -20.96 8.11 6.27
C ASN A 212 -21.40 9.46 5.67
N ASP A 213 -20.80 10.56 6.16
CA ASP A 213 -21.10 11.92 5.71
C ASP A 213 -20.66 12.19 4.24
N ASN A 214 -19.79 11.34 3.69
CA ASN A 214 -19.35 11.36 2.29
C ASN A 214 -20.12 10.38 1.41
N TYR A 215 -21.26 9.88 1.86
CA TYR A 215 -22.12 8.93 1.17
C TYR A 215 -21.44 7.60 0.81
N VAL A 216 -20.41 7.19 1.58
CA VAL A 216 -19.74 5.89 1.40
C VAL A 216 -20.37 4.86 2.32
N PRO A 217 -20.87 3.72 1.80
CA PRO A 217 -21.42 2.63 2.61
C PRO A 217 -20.39 2.00 3.55
N LEU A 218 -20.84 1.51 4.71
CA LEU A 218 -19.96 0.87 5.69
C LEU A 218 -19.18 -0.30 5.07
N VAL A 219 -19.83 -1.13 4.27
CA VAL A 219 -19.21 -2.27 3.60
C VAL A 219 -18.00 -1.85 2.73
N ASP A 220 -18.13 -0.70 2.07
CA ASP A 220 -17.06 -0.18 1.21
C ASP A 220 -15.96 0.49 2.05
N ILE A 221 -16.30 1.17 3.14
CA ILE A 221 -15.30 1.70 4.08
C ILE A 221 -14.41 0.58 4.61
N ILE A 222 -15.02 -0.52 5.07
CA ILE A 222 -14.28 -1.67 5.59
C ILE A 222 -13.49 -2.37 4.47
N LYS A 223 -14.15 -2.71 3.35
CA LYS A 223 -13.51 -3.41 2.23
C LYS A 223 -12.31 -2.65 1.68
N TYR A 224 -12.43 -1.35 1.49
CA TYR A 224 -11.34 -0.54 0.92
C TYR A 224 -10.28 -0.12 1.93
N SER A 225 -10.50 -0.31 3.23
CA SER A 225 -9.43 -0.14 4.22
C SER A 225 -8.32 -1.20 4.08
N TYR A 226 -8.62 -2.37 3.48
CA TYR A 226 -7.66 -3.46 3.24
C TYR A 226 -6.76 -3.24 2.01
N LEU A 227 -7.04 -2.23 1.19
CA LEU A 227 -6.32 -1.92 -0.05
C LEU A 227 -5.34 -0.75 0.12
#